data_9c16b18a678aef9858d5f26512097372
#
_entry.id   9c16b18a678aef9858d5f26512097372
#
_cell.length_a   1.000
_cell.length_b   1.000
_cell.length_c   1.000
_cell.angle_alpha   90.00
_cell.angle_beta   90.00
_cell.angle_gamma   90.00
#
_symmetry.space_group_name_H-M   'P 1'
#
loop_
_entity.id
_entity.type
_entity.pdbx_description
1 polymer ?
#
loop_
_entity_poly.entity_id
_entity_poly.type
_entity_poly.pdbx_seq_one_letter_code
_entity_poly.pdbx_strand_id
1 'polypeptide(L)'
;MLPKNGTCIIVGAGSGLSASLARLFKTEEMTVVLAARNIEKLADLSKEIGCELIQCDASNVEQVRNLFAKTDEICSKPSIVIYNPSARLRGDITSLDPYKTKVAIETTCYGAFLVAQQAARRMIPLGSGSIFFTGASAGVKGFPNSSVFAMGKFGLRGLAQSLARELQPKNIHVAHFVIDGGISSKMCPDDGEDKLLDPDEIAKTYLNLHRQSRSAWSWEIELRPWVERF
;
A
#
# COMPACT_ATOMS: atom_id res chain seq x y z
N MET A 1 -15.23 -3.32 -17.76
CA MET A 1 -14.11 -2.35 -17.82
C MET A 1 -14.16 -1.51 -16.56
N LEU A 2 -13.03 -1.31 -15.90
CA LEU A 2 -12.90 -0.33 -14.81
C LEU A 2 -13.10 1.08 -15.40
N PRO A 3 -13.75 2.01 -14.68
CA PRO A 3 -13.96 3.36 -15.19
C PRO A 3 -12.61 4.05 -15.43
N LYS A 4 -12.40 4.62 -16.61
CA LYS A 4 -11.19 5.36 -16.97
C LYS A 4 -10.89 6.57 -16.06
N ASN A 5 -11.85 7.03 -15.27
CA ASN A 5 -11.77 8.21 -14.40
C ASN A 5 -12.02 7.85 -12.93
N GLY A 6 -11.48 6.75 -12.44
CA GLY A 6 -11.62 6.35 -11.04
C GLY A 6 -10.67 7.11 -10.11
N THR A 7 -10.89 6.96 -8.81
CA THR A 7 -10.00 7.53 -7.78
C THR A 7 -9.04 6.47 -7.26
N CYS A 8 -7.74 6.80 -7.23
CA CYS A 8 -6.67 6.03 -6.61
C CYS A 8 -6.28 6.68 -5.28
N ILE A 9 -6.48 5.99 -4.16
CA ILE A 9 -6.05 6.45 -2.84
C ILE A 9 -4.79 5.69 -2.45
N ILE A 10 -3.69 6.42 -2.17
CA ILE A 10 -2.43 5.83 -1.71
C ILE A 10 -2.19 6.29 -0.27
N VAL A 11 -2.32 5.37 0.68
CA VAL A 11 -2.09 5.62 2.11
C VAL A 11 -0.65 5.27 2.47
N GLY A 12 0.00 6.13 3.26
CA GLY A 12 1.43 6.01 3.59
C GLY A 12 2.31 6.53 2.46
N ALA A 13 1.88 7.62 1.81
CA ALA A 13 2.59 8.21 0.69
C ALA A 13 3.96 8.77 1.10
N GLY A 14 4.93 8.57 0.22
CA GLY A 14 6.33 9.03 0.34
C GLY A 14 6.96 9.19 -1.03
N SER A 15 8.24 9.56 -1.05
CA SER A 15 9.01 9.86 -2.28
C SER A 15 9.50 8.63 -3.06
N GLY A 16 9.32 7.41 -2.53
CA GLY A 16 9.70 6.15 -3.18
C GLY A 16 8.53 5.54 -3.96
N LEU A 17 8.25 4.25 -3.73
CA LEU A 17 7.20 3.48 -4.42
C LEU A 17 5.87 4.22 -4.53
N SER A 18 5.43 4.93 -3.48
CA SER A 18 4.18 5.69 -3.53
C SER A 18 4.20 6.81 -4.58
N ALA A 19 5.35 7.44 -4.82
CA ALA A 19 5.47 8.46 -5.85
C ALA A 19 5.40 7.86 -7.26
N SER A 20 6.05 6.72 -7.49
CA SER A 20 5.95 5.98 -8.75
C SER A 20 4.53 5.50 -9.03
N LEU A 21 3.85 4.94 -8.02
CA LEU A 21 2.43 4.60 -8.10
C LEU A 21 1.58 5.83 -8.46
N ALA A 22 1.79 6.96 -7.77
CA ALA A 22 1.02 8.19 -8.00
C ALA A 22 1.17 8.71 -9.43
N ARG A 23 2.40 8.75 -9.95
CA ARG A 23 2.67 9.15 -11.33
C ARG A 23 1.99 8.23 -12.33
N LEU A 24 2.16 6.92 -12.16
CA LEU A 24 1.59 5.94 -13.07
C LEU A 24 0.06 6.00 -13.08
N PHE A 25 -0.61 6.01 -11.92
CA PHE A 25 -2.07 6.10 -11.87
C PHE A 25 -2.58 7.45 -12.40
N LYS A 26 -1.78 8.52 -12.31
CA LYS A 26 -2.13 9.81 -12.93
C LYS A 26 -2.03 9.75 -14.44
N THR A 27 -1.03 9.09 -15.03
CA THR A 27 -0.95 8.88 -16.49
C THR A 27 -2.10 8.03 -17.04
N GLU A 28 -2.73 7.22 -16.17
CA GLU A 28 -3.93 6.44 -16.46
C GLU A 28 -5.24 7.25 -16.30
N GLU A 29 -5.12 8.57 -16.24
CA GLU A 29 -6.24 9.52 -16.12
C GLU A 29 -7.06 9.37 -14.83
N MET A 30 -6.49 8.74 -13.79
CA MET A 30 -7.15 8.63 -12.49
C MET A 30 -6.95 9.89 -11.64
N THR A 31 -7.93 10.21 -10.81
CA THR A 31 -7.75 11.15 -9.72
C THR A 31 -6.92 10.49 -8.63
N VAL A 32 -5.79 11.09 -8.25
CA VAL A 32 -4.89 10.53 -7.24
C VAL A 32 -5.03 11.31 -5.93
N VAL A 33 -5.23 10.59 -4.84
CA VAL A 33 -5.25 11.11 -3.47
C VAL A 33 -4.09 10.48 -2.69
N LEU A 34 -3.20 11.31 -2.16
CA LEU A 34 -2.08 10.88 -1.34
C LEU A 34 -2.34 11.18 0.12
N ALA A 35 -2.27 10.15 0.97
CA ALA A 35 -2.45 10.31 2.41
C ALA A 35 -1.16 9.99 3.16
N ALA A 36 -0.73 10.91 4.03
CA ALA A 36 0.45 10.77 4.86
C ALA A 36 0.32 11.60 6.15
N ARG A 37 1.11 11.25 7.18
CA ARG A 37 1.18 12.03 8.42
C ARG A 37 1.76 13.44 8.21
N ASN A 38 2.74 13.54 7.31
CA ASN A 38 3.34 14.82 6.91
C ASN A 38 3.21 14.96 5.39
N ILE A 39 2.25 15.79 4.97
CA ILE A 39 1.95 16.06 3.56
C ILE A 39 2.86 17.12 2.93
N GLU A 40 3.56 17.93 3.72
CA GLU A 40 4.48 18.95 3.19
C GLU A 40 5.59 18.33 2.34
N LYS A 41 6.06 17.12 2.72
CA LYS A 41 7.06 16.35 1.97
C LYS A 41 6.57 15.87 0.59
N LEU A 42 5.28 15.99 0.32
CA LEU A 42 4.65 15.59 -0.93
C LEU A 42 4.25 16.80 -1.81
N ALA A 43 4.53 18.02 -1.36
CA ALA A 43 4.11 19.24 -2.05
C ALA A 43 4.65 19.32 -3.49
N ASP A 44 5.92 18.95 -3.70
CA ASP A 44 6.52 18.96 -5.04
C ASP A 44 5.87 17.90 -5.95
N LEU A 45 5.66 16.69 -5.43
CA LEU A 45 4.96 15.64 -6.17
C LEU A 45 3.52 16.05 -6.51
N SER A 46 2.82 16.67 -5.55
CA SER A 46 1.46 17.15 -5.80
C SER A 46 1.41 18.22 -6.89
N LYS A 47 2.37 19.17 -6.91
CA LYS A 47 2.48 20.17 -7.98
C LYS A 47 2.82 19.52 -9.33
N GLU A 48 3.70 18.52 -9.31
CA GLU A 48 4.16 17.81 -10.52
C GLU A 48 2.99 17.10 -11.24
N ILE A 49 2.18 16.36 -10.50
CA ILE A 49 1.15 15.49 -11.11
C ILE A 49 -0.29 15.99 -10.91
N GLY A 50 -0.50 17.05 -10.14
CA GLY A 50 -1.85 17.57 -9.84
C GLY A 50 -2.68 16.55 -9.06
N CYS A 51 -2.20 16.12 -7.87
CA CYS A 51 -2.91 15.20 -6.99
C CYS A 51 -3.36 15.88 -5.69
N GLU A 52 -4.36 15.29 -5.05
CA GLU A 52 -4.88 15.75 -3.76
C GLU A 52 -4.02 15.23 -2.60
N LEU A 53 -3.79 16.09 -1.60
CA LEU A 53 -3.06 15.73 -0.38
C LEU A 53 -3.99 15.77 0.83
N ILE A 54 -4.08 14.67 1.59
CA ILE A 54 -4.86 14.62 2.82
C ILE A 54 -3.98 14.12 3.95
N GLN A 55 -3.85 14.92 5.01
CA GLN A 55 -3.11 14.49 6.20
C GLN A 55 -3.88 13.36 6.89
N CYS A 56 -3.18 12.25 7.16
CA CYS A 56 -3.76 11.09 7.80
C CYS A 56 -2.69 10.23 8.49
N ASP A 57 -2.89 9.98 9.79
CA ASP A 57 -2.27 8.86 10.48
C ASP A 57 -3.15 7.63 10.28
N ALA A 58 -2.64 6.65 9.55
CA ALA A 58 -3.38 5.44 9.20
C ALA A 58 -3.76 4.57 10.42
N SER A 59 -3.09 4.73 11.56
CA SER A 59 -3.43 4.05 12.82
C SER A 59 -4.55 4.73 13.62
N ASN A 60 -4.98 5.93 13.20
CA ASN A 60 -6.02 6.69 13.87
C ASN A 60 -7.37 6.53 13.17
N VAL A 61 -8.35 5.98 13.88
CA VAL A 61 -9.70 5.67 13.35
C VAL A 61 -10.38 6.89 12.74
N GLU A 62 -10.36 8.02 13.45
CA GLU A 62 -11.07 9.22 13.02
C GLU A 62 -10.37 9.90 11.83
N GLN A 63 -9.03 9.88 11.79
CA GLN A 63 -8.29 10.43 10.65
C GLN A 63 -8.51 9.57 9.39
N VAL A 64 -8.59 8.24 9.52
CA VAL A 64 -8.93 7.36 8.40
C VAL A 64 -10.37 7.59 7.93
N ARG A 65 -11.35 7.74 8.83
CA ARG A 65 -12.72 8.11 8.46
C ARG A 65 -12.77 9.43 7.70
N ASN A 66 -12.06 10.45 8.21
CA ASN A 66 -11.99 11.77 7.60
C ASN A 66 -11.30 11.75 6.23
N LEU A 67 -10.23 10.96 6.05
CA LEU A 67 -9.59 10.76 4.75
C LEU A 67 -10.61 10.34 3.69
N PHE A 68 -11.40 9.33 3.98
CA PHE A 68 -12.37 8.82 3.02
C PHE A 68 -13.58 9.75 2.85
N ALA A 69 -14.04 10.44 3.91
CA ALA A 69 -15.10 11.43 3.80
C ALA A 69 -14.70 12.60 2.89
N LYS A 70 -13.50 13.17 3.12
CA LYS A 70 -12.96 14.22 2.25
C LYS A 70 -12.76 13.75 0.81
N THR A 71 -12.30 12.52 0.62
CA THR A 71 -12.17 11.96 -0.73
C THR A 71 -13.53 11.86 -1.41
N ASP A 72 -14.58 11.45 -0.70
CA ASP A 72 -15.95 11.38 -1.23
C ASP A 72 -16.52 12.75 -1.65
N GLU A 73 -16.06 13.85 -1.01
CA GLU A 73 -16.49 15.23 -1.30
C GLU A 73 -15.80 15.80 -2.55
N ILE A 74 -14.51 15.50 -2.75
CA ILE A 74 -13.67 16.13 -3.78
C ILE A 74 -13.46 15.24 -5.02
N CYS A 75 -13.68 13.94 -4.90
CA CYS A 75 -13.40 12.96 -5.95
C CYS A 75 -14.58 11.99 -6.14
N SER A 76 -14.49 11.17 -7.19
CA SER A 76 -15.35 10.00 -7.33
C SER A 76 -15.04 8.95 -6.26
N LYS A 77 -15.94 7.96 -6.09
CA LYS A 77 -15.68 6.83 -5.18
C LYS A 77 -14.39 6.09 -5.57
N PRO A 78 -13.65 5.55 -4.59
CA PRO A 78 -12.37 4.93 -4.86
C PRO A 78 -12.52 3.68 -5.74
N SER A 79 -11.74 3.65 -6.82
CA SER A 79 -11.58 2.46 -7.68
C SER A 79 -10.43 1.57 -7.21
N ILE A 80 -9.41 2.17 -6.62
CA ILE A 80 -8.30 1.45 -6.01
C ILE A 80 -7.83 2.16 -4.74
N VAL A 81 -7.55 1.37 -3.71
CA VAL A 81 -6.94 1.82 -2.45
C VAL A 81 -5.68 1.00 -2.21
N ILE A 82 -4.55 1.69 -2.05
CA ILE A 82 -3.24 1.07 -1.81
C ILE A 82 -2.77 1.42 -0.41
N TYR A 83 -2.55 0.40 0.41
CA TYR A 83 -1.98 0.53 1.75
C TYR A 83 -0.48 0.27 1.72
N ASN A 84 0.32 1.32 1.87
CA ASN A 84 1.77 1.27 1.82
C ASN A 84 2.50 1.59 3.15
N PRO A 85 1.82 1.99 4.27
CA PRO A 85 2.54 2.26 5.51
C PRO A 85 3.27 1.05 6.04
N SER A 86 4.43 1.32 6.64
CA SER A 86 5.24 0.29 7.28
C SER A 86 6.07 0.93 8.39
N ALA A 87 6.20 0.23 9.51
CA ALA A 87 7.09 0.63 10.59
C ALA A 87 8.04 -0.51 10.91
N ARG A 88 9.34 -0.20 10.95
CA ARG A 88 10.39 -1.14 11.30
C ARG A 88 11.01 -0.75 12.65
N LEU A 89 11.00 -1.69 13.56
CA LEU A 89 11.76 -1.60 14.80
C LEU A 89 12.67 -2.83 14.85
N ARG A 90 13.98 -2.61 14.78
CA ARG A 90 15.00 -3.66 14.84
C ARG A 90 15.63 -3.70 16.22
N GLY A 91 15.98 -4.87 16.68
CA GLY A 91 16.69 -5.08 17.94
C GLY A 91 16.50 -6.47 18.50
N ASP A 92 17.32 -6.79 19.48
CA ASP A 92 17.18 -8.00 20.29
C ASP A 92 15.85 -7.96 21.07
N ILE A 93 15.19 -9.09 21.20
CA ILE A 93 13.87 -9.18 21.84
C ILE A 93 13.86 -8.63 23.27
N THR A 94 14.96 -8.72 23.98
CA THR A 94 15.09 -8.22 25.35
C THR A 94 15.26 -6.72 25.44
N SER A 95 15.63 -6.05 24.33
CA SER A 95 15.89 -4.61 24.24
C SER A 95 14.78 -3.82 23.54
N LEU A 96 13.79 -4.50 22.93
CA LEU A 96 12.71 -3.84 22.22
C LEU A 96 11.76 -3.11 23.17
N ASP A 97 11.50 -1.84 22.86
CA ASP A 97 10.54 -1.01 23.58
C ASP A 97 9.09 -1.48 23.29
N PRO A 98 8.28 -1.87 24.30
CA PRO A 98 6.94 -2.36 24.09
C PRO A 98 5.98 -1.31 23.49
N TYR A 99 6.13 -0.02 23.82
CA TYR A 99 5.28 1.04 23.31
C TYR A 99 5.57 1.32 21.83
N LYS A 100 6.86 1.39 21.46
CA LYS A 100 7.27 1.53 20.05
C LYS A 100 6.86 0.30 19.24
N THR A 101 6.93 -0.89 19.83
CA THR A 101 6.46 -2.14 19.21
C THR A 101 4.97 -2.07 18.91
N LYS A 102 4.15 -1.63 19.89
CA LYS A 102 2.70 -1.44 19.69
C LYS A 102 2.44 -0.48 18.53
N VAL A 103 3.05 0.70 18.54
CA VAL A 103 2.90 1.70 17.46
C VAL A 103 3.30 1.16 16.09
N ALA A 104 4.37 0.35 16.03
CA ALA A 104 4.79 -0.25 14.77
C ALA A 104 3.78 -1.26 14.21
N ILE A 105 3.16 -2.07 15.08
CA ILE A 105 2.10 -3.01 14.70
C ILE A 105 0.84 -2.25 14.30
N GLU A 106 0.45 -1.23 15.06
CA GLU A 106 -0.69 -0.38 14.74
C GLU A 106 -0.53 0.27 13.36
N THR A 107 0.67 0.81 13.08
CA THR A 107 0.96 1.40 11.76
C THR A 107 0.96 0.36 10.64
N THR A 108 1.54 -0.83 10.86
CA THR A 108 1.75 -1.79 9.74
C THR A 108 0.52 -2.64 9.46
N CYS A 109 -0.22 -3.06 10.49
CA CYS A 109 -1.31 -4.03 10.38
C CYS A 109 -2.68 -3.43 10.73
N TYR A 110 -2.84 -2.83 11.90
CA TYR A 110 -4.14 -2.32 12.34
C TYR A 110 -4.65 -1.19 11.44
N GLY A 111 -3.77 -0.26 11.04
CA GLY A 111 -4.13 0.79 10.09
C GLY A 111 -4.58 0.25 8.74
N ALA A 112 -3.99 -0.87 8.30
CA ALA A 112 -4.44 -1.55 7.08
C ALA A 112 -5.89 -2.04 7.19
N PHE A 113 -6.27 -2.58 8.35
CA PHE A 113 -7.65 -2.96 8.63
C PHE A 113 -8.58 -1.75 8.56
N LEU A 114 -8.23 -0.63 9.20
CA LEU A 114 -9.05 0.59 9.20
C LEU A 114 -9.30 1.11 7.78
N VAL A 115 -8.23 1.19 6.98
CA VAL A 115 -8.28 1.66 5.59
C VAL A 115 -9.10 0.70 4.72
N ALA A 116 -8.85 -0.60 4.83
CA ALA A 116 -9.58 -1.62 4.07
C ALA A 116 -11.08 -1.61 4.39
N GLN A 117 -11.46 -1.40 5.67
CA GLN A 117 -12.86 -1.31 6.08
C GLN A 117 -13.55 -0.12 5.40
N GLN A 118 -12.91 1.06 5.37
CA GLN A 118 -13.49 2.24 4.72
C GLN A 118 -13.56 2.09 3.19
N ALA A 119 -12.56 1.45 2.58
CA ALA A 119 -12.57 1.12 1.16
C ALA A 119 -13.71 0.14 0.82
N ALA A 120 -13.82 -0.96 1.56
CA ALA A 120 -14.84 -1.98 1.34
C ALA A 120 -16.28 -1.42 1.47
N ARG A 121 -16.53 -0.55 2.48
CA ARG A 121 -17.84 0.12 2.66
C ARG A 121 -18.27 0.92 1.42
N ARG A 122 -17.33 1.43 0.62
CA ARG A 122 -17.60 2.21 -0.60
C ARG A 122 -17.63 1.36 -1.84
N MET A 123 -16.79 0.34 -1.91
CA MET A 123 -16.65 -0.52 -3.08
C MET A 123 -17.75 -1.59 -3.18
N ILE A 124 -18.19 -2.15 -2.05
CA ILE A 124 -19.23 -3.20 -2.02
C ILE A 124 -20.53 -2.74 -2.68
N PRO A 125 -21.08 -1.55 -2.36
CA PRO A 125 -22.31 -1.08 -3.04
C PRO A 125 -22.14 -0.84 -4.54
N LEU A 126 -20.91 -0.57 -4.99
CA LEU A 126 -20.59 -0.37 -6.41
C LEU A 126 -20.34 -1.69 -7.14
N GLY A 127 -20.11 -2.79 -6.42
CA GLY A 127 -19.74 -4.09 -6.98
C GLY A 127 -18.43 -4.04 -7.78
N SER A 128 -17.50 -3.15 -7.43
CA SER A 128 -16.19 -3.03 -8.11
C SER A 128 -15.17 -2.30 -7.24
N GLY A 129 -13.90 -2.63 -7.41
CA GLY A 129 -12.79 -1.96 -6.75
C GLY A 129 -11.60 -2.87 -6.50
N SER A 130 -10.47 -2.27 -6.09
CA SER A 130 -9.26 -2.99 -5.70
C SER A 130 -8.72 -2.47 -4.38
N ILE A 131 -8.32 -3.38 -3.49
CA ILE A 131 -7.68 -3.07 -2.20
C ILE A 131 -6.35 -3.81 -2.16
N PHE A 132 -5.25 -3.06 -2.22
CA PHE A 132 -3.90 -3.60 -2.35
C PHE A 132 -3.03 -3.27 -1.15
N PHE A 133 -2.26 -4.25 -0.70
CA PHE A 133 -1.40 -4.14 0.48
C PHE A 133 0.06 -4.35 0.10
N THR A 134 0.91 -3.38 0.42
CA THR A 134 2.36 -3.50 0.26
C THR A 134 2.94 -4.33 1.41
N GLY A 135 3.22 -5.57 1.12
CA GLY A 135 3.88 -6.52 2.01
C GLY A 135 5.40 -6.37 2.03
N ALA A 136 6.06 -7.43 2.46
CA ALA A 136 7.50 -7.60 2.42
C ALA A 136 7.84 -9.08 2.63
N SER A 137 9.08 -9.50 2.35
CA SER A 137 9.59 -10.83 2.73
C SER A 137 9.35 -11.16 4.21
N ALA A 138 9.38 -10.16 5.09
CA ALA A 138 9.05 -10.32 6.51
C ALA A 138 7.58 -10.71 6.78
N GLY A 139 6.73 -10.78 5.78
CA GLY A 139 5.36 -11.32 5.86
C GLY A 139 5.28 -12.82 5.52
N VAL A 140 6.35 -13.42 5.00
CA VAL A 140 6.43 -14.83 4.62
C VAL A 140 7.55 -15.59 5.33
N LYS A 141 8.57 -14.90 5.83
CA LYS A 141 9.69 -15.48 6.60
C LYS A 141 10.12 -14.51 7.73
N GLY A 142 10.47 -15.05 8.90
CA GLY A 142 11.02 -14.28 10.02
C GLY A 142 12.53 -14.14 9.90
N PHE A 143 13.06 -12.99 10.36
CA PHE A 143 14.50 -12.74 10.42
C PHE A 143 14.94 -12.41 11.85
N PRO A 144 16.17 -12.79 12.27
CA PRO A 144 16.72 -12.36 13.55
C PRO A 144 16.64 -10.83 13.71
N ASN A 145 16.40 -10.37 14.93
CA ASN A 145 16.30 -8.93 15.27
C ASN A 145 15.23 -8.15 14.49
N SER A 146 14.23 -8.83 13.93
CA SER A 146 13.18 -8.24 13.09
C SER A 146 11.77 -8.69 13.50
N SER A 147 11.60 -9.15 14.75
CA SER A 147 10.34 -9.71 15.24
C SER A 147 9.15 -8.76 15.09
N VAL A 148 9.34 -7.47 15.41
CA VAL A 148 8.26 -6.47 15.30
C VAL A 148 7.81 -6.26 13.86
N PHE A 149 8.76 -6.20 12.94
CA PHE A 149 8.45 -6.05 11.52
C PHE A 149 7.75 -7.30 10.96
N ALA A 150 8.22 -8.49 11.38
CA ALA A 150 7.57 -9.76 11.02
C ALA A 150 6.12 -9.81 11.56
N MET A 151 5.89 -9.52 12.85
CA MET A 151 4.54 -9.48 13.42
C MET A 151 3.59 -8.60 12.61
N GLY A 152 4.01 -7.39 12.27
CA GLY A 152 3.21 -6.46 11.48
C GLY A 152 2.92 -6.96 10.06
N LYS A 153 3.94 -7.50 9.38
CA LYS A 153 3.81 -7.95 7.98
C LYS A 153 3.10 -9.31 7.84
N PHE A 154 3.28 -10.25 8.76
CA PHE A 154 2.46 -11.47 8.81
C PHE A 154 0.99 -11.14 9.12
N GLY A 155 0.73 -10.23 10.07
CA GLY A 155 -0.62 -9.74 10.34
C GLY A 155 -1.26 -9.09 9.12
N LEU A 156 -0.52 -8.25 8.40
CA LEU A 156 -0.97 -7.63 7.15
C LEU A 156 -1.30 -8.68 6.08
N ARG A 157 -0.44 -9.69 5.91
CA ARG A 157 -0.68 -10.80 4.97
C ARG A 157 -1.91 -11.61 5.35
N GLY A 158 -2.08 -11.92 6.64
CA GLY A 158 -3.27 -12.62 7.15
C GLY A 158 -4.56 -11.84 6.89
N LEU A 159 -4.54 -10.52 7.13
CA LEU A 159 -5.66 -9.63 6.79
C LEU A 159 -5.97 -9.66 5.29
N ALA A 160 -4.97 -9.48 4.43
CA ALA A 160 -5.16 -9.49 2.98
C ALA A 160 -5.74 -10.82 2.48
N GLN A 161 -5.24 -11.95 2.99
CA GLN A 161 -5.72 -13.29 2.63
C GLN A 161 -7.18 -13.51 3.05
N SER A 162 -7.57 -13.04 4.24
CA SER A 162 -8.94 -13.12 4.73
C SER A 162 -9.88 -12.26 3.88
N LEU A 163 -9.49 -11.01 3.62
CA LEU A 163 -10.27 -10.07 2.82
C LEU A 163 -10.38 -10.51 1.35
N ALA A 164 -9.37 -11.14 0.80
CA ALA A 164 -9.45 -11.70 -0.55
C ALA A 164 -10.60 -12.72 -0.65
N ARG A 165 -10.71 -13.65 0.31
CA ARG A 165 -11.80 -14.63 0.34
C ARG A 165 -13.17 -14.00 0.58
N GLU A 166 -13.24 -12.98 1.42
CA GLU A 166 -14.50 -12.31 1.78
C GLU A 166 -15.02 -11.40 0.67
N LEU A 167 -14.13 -10.67 -0.03
CA LEU A 167 -14.49 -9.58 -0.91
C LEU A 167 -14.46 -9.94 -2.40
N GLN A 168 -13.69 -10.95 -2.82
CA GLN A 168 -13.70 -11.42 -4.20
C GLN A 168 -15.08 -11.87 -4.69
N PRO A 169 -15.90 -12.59 -3.88
CA PRO A 169 -17.29 -12.90 -4.27
C PRO A 169 -18.16 -11.64 -4.52
N LYS A 170 -17.81 -10.52 -3.86
CA LYS A 170 -18.47 -9.21 -4.00
C LYS A 170 -17.87 -8.35 -5.12
N ASN A 171 -17.03 -8.96 -5.97
CA ASN A 171 -16.36 -8.32 -7.10
C ASN A 171 -15.35 -7.23 -6.69
N ILE A 172 -14.69 -7.38 -5.52
CA ILE A 172 -13.61 -6.52 -5.06
C ILE A 172 -12.30 -7.31 -5.12
N HIS A 173 -11.34 -6.81 -5.89
CA HIS A 173 -10.03 -7.45 -6.01
C HIS A 173 -9.13 -7.06 -4.83
N VAL A 174 -8.75 -8.03 -4.02
CA VAL A 174 -7.80 -7.84 -2.91
C VAL A 174 -6.50 -8.54 -3.25
N ALA A 175 -5.37 -7.80 -3.16
CA ALA A 175 -4.05 -8.37 -3.41
C ALA A 175 -3.01 -7.89 -2.39
N HIS A 176 -2.05 -8.78 -2.11
CA HIS A 176 -0.90 -8.58 -1.25
C HIS A 176 0.39 -8.69 -2.08
N PHE A 177 1.27 -7.70 -1.97
CA PHE A 177 2.53 -7.64 -2.71
C PHE A 177 3.69 -7.96 -1.77
N VAL A 178 4.32 -9.10 -1.93
CA VAL A 178 5.55 -9.46 -1.21
C VAL A 178 6.72 -8.76 -1.89
N ILE A 179 7.22 -7.69 -1.29
CA ILE A 179 8.42 -7.00 -1.76
C ILE A 179 9.63 -7.66 -1.08
N ASP A 180 10.35 -8.46 -1.85
CA ASP A 180 11.52 -9.22 -1.35
C ASP A 180 12.79 -8.62 -1.95
N GLY A 181 13.29 -7.57 -1.33
CA GLY A 181 14.51 -6.85 -1.71
C GLY A 181 14.45 -5.38 -1.33
N GLY A 182 15.56 -4.69 -1.54
CA GLY A 182 15.64 -3.23 -1.44
C GLY A 182 14.98 -2.57 -2.63
N ILE A 183 14.23 -1.49 -2.39
CA ILE A 183 13.69 -0.64 -3.48
C ILE A 183 14.67 0.50 -3.72
N SER A 184 15.03 0.77 -4.96
CA SER A 184 15.88 1.88 -5.34
C SER A 184 15.24 3.23 -4.96
N SER A 185 16.06 4.18 -4.57
CA SER A 185 15.61 5.51 -4.13
C SER A 185 16.74 6.53 -4.29
N LYS A 186 16.43 7.82 -4.12
CA LYS A 186 17.46 8.88 -4.10
C LYS A 186 18.55 8.65 -3.03
N MET A 187 18.18 7.99 -1.91
CA MET A 187 19.14 7.69 -0.82
C MET A 187 19.88 6.37 -1.01
N CYS A 188 19.34 5.47 -1.83
CA CYS A 188 19.93 4.18 -2.18
C CYS A 188 19.68 3.96 -3.69
N PRO A 189 20.45 4.65 -4.56
CA PRO A 189 20.31 4.49 -5.99
C PRO A 189 20.77 3.11 -6.44
N ASP A 190 20.15 2.58 -7.48
CA ASP A 190 20.67 1.40 -8.17
C ASP A 190 21.98 1.73 -8.85
N ASP A 191 22.89 0.77 -8.92
CA ASP A 191 24.21 0.91 -9.56
C ASP A 191 24.19 0.62 -11.08
N GLY A 192 22.99 0.39 -11.64
CA GLY A 192 22.78 0.04 -13.05
C GLY A 192 22.89 -1.45 -13.33
N GLU A 193 22.97 -2.28 -12.29
CA GLU A 193 23.03 -3.75 -12.41
C GLU A 193 21.73 -4.45 -11.99
N ASP A 194 20.64 -3.69 -11.81
CA ASP A 194 19.30 -4.18 -11.40
C ASP A 194 19.32 -5.01 -10.10
N LYS A 195 20.21 -4.63 -9.16
CA LYS A 195 20.32 -5.30 -7.85
C LYS A 195 19.25 -4.86 -6.85
N LEU A 196 18.59 -3.74 -7.15
CA LEU A 196 17.48 -3.20 -6.39
C LEU A 196 16.21 -3.28 -7.22
N LEU A 197 15.08 -3.35 -6.52
CA LEU A 197 13.77 -3.23 -7.17
C LEU A 197 13.56 -1.80 -7.66
N ASP A 198 13.25 -1.64 -8.94
CA ASP A 198 12.81 -0.36 -9.49
C ASP A 198 11.38 -0.06 -9.04
N PRO A 199 11.11 1.08 -8.38
CA PRO A 199 9.78 1.44 -7.93
C PRO A 199 8.78 1.65 -9.08
N ASP A 200 9.24 2.02 -10.28
CA ASP A 200 8.37 2.17 -11.45
C ASP A 200 7.94 0.81 -12.01
N GLU A 201 8.83 -0.19 -12.02
CA GLU A 201 8.47 -1.56 -12.40
C GLU A 201 7.54 -2.22 -11.38
N ILE A 202 7.74 -1.95 -10.08
CA ILE A 202 6.78 -2.35 -9.06
C ILE A 202 5.41 -1.70 -9.35
N ALA A 203 5.37 -0.40 -9.62
CA ALA A 203 4.12 0.31 -9.89
C ALA A 203 3.36 -0.26 -11.09
N LYS A 204 4.05 -0.65 -12.17
CA LYS A 204 3.46 -1.34 -13.32
C LYS A 204 2.76 -2.64 -12.91
N THR A 205 3.36 -3.38 -11.98
CA THR A 205 2.75 -4.62 -11.47
C THR A 205 1.45 -4.33 -10.71
N TYR A 206 1.39 -3.26 -9.90
CA TYR A 206 0.14 -2.83 -9.25
C TYR A 206 -0.96 -2.48 -10.26
N LEU A 207 -0.61 -1.73 -11.30
CA LEU A 207 -1.56 -1.39 -12.37
C LEU A 207 -2.06 -2.63 -13.12
N ASN A 208 -1.17 -3.56 -13.44
CA ASN A 208 -1.51 -4.81 -14.12
C ASN A 208 -2.48 -5.65 -13.29
N LEU A 209 -2.26 -5.77 -11.97
CA LEU A 209 -3.19 -6.46 -11.08
C LEU A 209 -4.53 -5.73 -10.97
N HIS A 210 -4.52 -4.41 -10.90
CA HIS A 210 -5.77 -3.62 -10.89
C HIS A 210 -6.64 -3.88 -12.14
N ARG A 211 -5.99 -4.11 -13.28
CA ARG A 211 -6.63 -4.41 -14.58
C ARG A 211 -6.89 -5.90 -14.82
N GLN A 212 -6.44 -6.76 -13.92
CA GLN A 212 -6.53 -8.21 -14.09
C GLN A 212 -8.00 -8.65 -14.18
N SER A 213 -8.27 -9.53 -15.13
CA SER A 213 -9.62 -10.11 -15.27
C SER A 213 -10.02 -10.88 -14.02
N ARG A 214 -11.28 -10.74 -13.61
CA ARG A 214 -11.85 -11.49 -12.48
C ARG A 214 -11.67 -13.02 -12.60
N SER A 215 -11.64 -13.53 -13.80
CA SER A 215 -11.41 -14.96 -14.06
C SER A 215 -10.02 -15.47 -13.68
N ALA A 216 -9.07 -14.55 -13.42
CA ALA A 216 -7.68 -14.89 -13.15
C ALA A 216 -7.06 -13.94 -12.07
N TRP A 217 -7.83 -13.52 -11.07
CA TRP A 217 -7.32 -12.66 -10.01
C TRP A 217 -6.27 -13.32 -9.14
N SER A 218 -5.12 -12.65 -9.02
CA SER A 218 -4.07 -13.01 -8.07
C SER A 218 -4.33 -12.32 -6.73
N TRP A 219 -4.35 -13.07 -5.63
CA TRP A 219 -4.45 -12.47 -4.29
C TRP A 219 -3.09 -12.15 -3.67
N GLU A 220 -2.00 -12.76 -4.17
CA GLU A 220 -0.64 -12.51 -3.72
C GLU A 220 0.33 -12.60 -4.90
N ILE A 221 1.29 -11.68 -4.94
CA ILE A 221 2.40 -11.69 -5.89
C ILE A 221 3.69 -11.31 -5.18
N GLU A 222 4.79 -11.97 -5.55
CA GLU A 222 6.12 -11.68 -5.01
C GLU A 222 6.98 -11.01 -6.08
N LEU A 223 7.67 -9.93 -5.68
CA LEU A 223 8.59 -9.17 -6.52
C LEU A 223 9.95 -9.14 -5.84
N ARG A 224 11.01 -9.49 -6.59
CA ARG A 224 12.38 -9.48 -6.11
C ARG A 224 13.35 -9.12 -7.22
N PRO A 225 14.51 -8.50 -6.92
CA PRO A 225 15.57 -8.38 -7.90
C PRO A 225 16.23 -9.74 -8.12
N TRP A 226 16.86 -9.93 -9.27
CA TRP A 226 17.44 -11.21 -9.67
C TRP A 226 18.54 -11.74 -8.73
N VAL A 227 19.18 -10.86 -7.97
CA VAL A 227 20.25 -11.21 -7.01
C VAL A 227 19.73 -11.73 -5.66
N GLU A 228 18.43 -11.54 -5.35
CA GLU A 228 17.86 -11.96 -4.07
C GLU A 228 17.75 -13.48 -4.02
N ARG A 229 18.20 -14.07 -2.90
CA ARG A 229 18.21 -15.53 -2.72
C ARG A 229 16.92 -16.00 -2.03
N PHE A 230 16.48 -17.18 -2.46
CA PHE A 230 15.33 -17.88 -1.86
C PHE A 230 15.63 -18.40 -0.46
#